data_78c9f2337059d0bbc2c6542fe903d85f
#
_entry.id   78c9f2337059d0bbc2c6542fe903d85f
#
_cell.length_a   1.000
_cell.length_b   1.000
_cell.length_c   1.000
_cell.angle_alpha   90.00
_cell.angle_beta   90.00
_cell.angle_gamma   90.00
#
_symmetry.space_group_name_H-M   'P 1'
#
loop_
_entity.id
_entity.type
_entity.pdbx_description
1 polymer ?
#
loop_
_entity_poly.entity_id
_entity_poly.type
_entity_poly.pdbx_seq_one_letter_code
_entity_poly.pdbx_strand_id
1 'polypeptide(L)'
;ADYKDQQLELQHQLLDKKAFKQWKKSQPEDKTTPADKQRLFVINFNGSMDAHEVGALREEVTAVLAVARPTDEVLVRLESPGGVVHGYGLAASQLERLRQREIPLTVAVDKVAASGGYMMACIADRILAAPFAILGSIGVVAQLPNFHKLLKKNHIDVEQFTAGEFKR
;
A
#
# COMPACT_ATOMS: atom_id res chain seq x y z
N ALA A 1 -11.26 -13.73 5.34
CA ALA A 1 -11.92 -14.97 4.84
C ALA A 1 -11.66 -15.04 3.35
N ASP A 2 -11.16 -16.19 2.88
CA ASP A 2 -10.88 -16.42 1.47
C ASP A 2 -12.21 -16.52 0.70
N TYR A 3 -12.29 -15.96 -0.50
CA TYR A 3 -13.47 -16.08 -1.38
C TYR A 3 -13.89 -17.53 -1.60
N LYS A 4 -12.95 -18.46 -1.61
CA LYS A 4 -13.21 -19.91 -1.71
C LYS A 4 -13.99 -20.42 -0.50
N ASP A 5 -13.65 -19.98 0.70
CA ASP A 5 -14.35 -20.37 1.93
C ASP A 5 -15.77 -19.81 1.96
N GLN A 6 -15.95 -18.56 1.54
CA GLN A 6 -17.28 -17.94 1.41
C GLN A 6 -18.13 -18.64 0.36
N GLN A 7 -17.56 -18.97 -0.80
CA GLN A 7 -18.25 -19.72 -1.84
C GLN A 7 -18.68 -21.11 -1.35
N LEU A 8 -17.81 -21.79 -0.63
CA LEU A 8 -18.07 -23.12 -0.08
C LEU A 8 -19.19 -23.09 0.94
N GLU A 9 -19.21 -22.08 1.80
CA GLU A 9 -20.26 -21.89 2.79
C GLU A 9 -21.62 -21.55 2.16
N LEU A 10 -21.64 -20.66 1.16
CA LEU A 10 -22.85 -20.34 0.39
C LEU A 10 -23.40 -21.56 -0.35
N GLN A 11 -22.55 -22.35 -1.01
CA GLN A 11 -22.98 -23.54 -1.71
C GLN A 11 -23.49 -24.62 -0.74
N HIS A 12 -22.94 -24.71 0.46
CA HIS A 12 -23.42 -25.61 1.49
C HIS A 12 -24.82 -25.23 1.99
N GLN A 13 -25.15 -23.93 2.00
CA GLN A 13 -26.48 -23.43 2.39
C GLN A 13 -27.53 -23.56 1.27
N LEU A 14 -27.10 -23.44 0.01
CA LEU A 14 -27.98 -23.40 -1.17
C LEU A 14 -28.30 -24.79 -1.74
N LEU A 15 -27.42 -25.76 -1.57
CA LEU A 15 -27.55 -27.09 -2.17
C LEU A 15 -27.93 -28.15 -1.13
N ASP A 16 -28.73 -29.13 -1.55
CA ASP A 16 -28.92 -30.32 -0.74
C ASP A 16 -27.63 -31.14 -0.61
N LYS A 17 -27.58 -32.07 0.35
CA LYS A 17 -26.39 -32.88 0.65
C LYS A 17 -25.84 -33.64 -0.56
N LYS A 18 -26.70 -34.05 -1.49
CA LYS A 18 -26.33 -34.83 -2.66
C LYS A 18 -25.74 -33.90 -3.75
N ALA A 19 -26.41 -32.79 -4.02
CA ALA A 19 -25.97 -31.76 -4.95
C ALA A 19 -24.66 -31.10 -4.49
N PHE A 20 -24.52 -30.78 -3.20
CA PHE A 20 -23.28 -30.24 -2.63
C PHE A 20 -22.10 -31.21 -2.79
N LYS A 21 -22.31 -32.52 -2.56
CA LYS A 21 -21.27 -33.52 -2.75
C LYS A 21 -20.84 -33.66 -4.22
N GLN A 22 -21.80 -33.55 -5.16
CA GLN A 22 -21.50 -33.54 -6.59
C GLN A 22 -20.75 -32.25 -6.99
N TRP A 23 -21.23 -31.11 -6.53
CA TRP A 23 -20.56 -29.83 -6.79
C TRP A 23 -19.12 -29.81 -6.24
N LYS A 24 -18.89 -30.32 -5.01
CA LYS A 24 -17.55 -30.42 -4.45
C LYS A 24 -16.63 -31.33 -5.25
N LYS A 25 -17.15 -32.39 -5.86
CA LYS A 25 -16.38 -33.29 -6.74
C LYS A 25 -16.10 -32.67 -8.13
N SER A 26 -16.95 -31.75 -8.59
CA SER A 26 -16.77 -31.06 -9.87
C SER A 26 -15.79 -29.87 -9.79
N GLN A 27 -15.45 -29.44 -8.56
CA GLN A 27 -14.43 -28.43 -8.38
C GLN A 27 -13.07 -29.02 -8.80
N PRO A 28 -12.26 -28.29 -9.57
CA PRO A 28 -10.91 -28.74 -9.86
C PRO A 28 -10.18 -28.93 -8.53
N GLU A 29 -9.71 -30.13 -8.26
CA GLU A 29 -8.80 -30.38 -7.15
C GLU A 29 -7.61 -29.43 -7.34
N ASP A 30 -7.26 -28.71 -6.32
CA ASP A 30 -6.07 -27.85 -6.25
C ASP A 30 -4.83 -28.76 -6.24
N LYS A 31 -4.66 -29.48 -7.36
CA LYS A 31 -3.47 -30.31 -7.59
C LYS A 31 -2.35 -29.33 -7.84
N THR A 32 -1.48 -29.17 -6.84
CA THR A 32 -0.13 -28.61 -6.92
C THR A 32 0.04 -27.66 -8.10
N THR A 33 0.06 -26.37 -7.83
CA THR A 33 0.37 -25.38 -8.87
C THR A 33 1.53 -25.86 -9.71
N PRO A 34 1.37 -26.08 -11.02
CA PRO A 34 2.51 -26.40 -11.86
C PRO A 34 3.60 -25.34 -11.62
N ALA A 35 4.85 -25.77 -11.54
CA ALA A 35 5.98 -24.86 -11.28
C ALA A 35 6.09 -23.70 -12.28
N ASP A 36 5.36 -23.74 -13.40
CA ASP A 36 5.35 -22.76 -14.48
C ASP A 36 4.19 -21.76 -14.43
N LYS A 37 3.26 -21.85 -13.47
CA LYS A 37 2.19 -20.85 -13.40
C LYS A 37 2.73 -19.53 -12.87
N GLN A 38 2.41 -18.43 -13.57
CA GLN A 38 2.58 -17.07 -13.11
C GLN A 38 1.85 -16.86 -11.78
N ARG A 39 2.51 -16.23 -10.81
CA ARG A 39 1.93 -15.91 -9.51
C ARG A 39 1.60 -14.43 -9.43
N LEU A 40 0.51 -14.11 -8.77
CA LEU A 40 0.14 -12.76 -8.40
C LEU A 40 0.31 -12.60 -6.89
N PHE A 41 1.24 -11.74 -6.48
CA PHE A 41 1.40 -11.34 -5.09
C PHE A 41 0.49 -10.15 -4.81
N VAL A 42 -0.31 -10.23 -3.75
CA VAL A 42 -1.22 -9.14 -3.38
C VAL A 42 -0.76 -8.55 -2.05
N ILE A 43 -0.44 -7.26 -2.08
CA ILE A 43 -0.06 -6.46 -0.92
C ILE A 43 -1.20 -5.48 -0.64
N ASN A 44 -1.60 -5.34 0.63
CA ASN A 44 -2.60 -4.36 1.03
C ASN A 44 -1.92 -3.24 1.80
N PHE A 45 -2.08 -2.01 1.33
CA PHE A 45 -1.58 -0.82 2.01
C PHE A 45 -2.72 0.14 2.31
N ASN A 46 -3.08 0.24 3.58
CA ASN A 46 -4.06 1.19 4.09
C ASN A 46 -3.32 2.25 4.91
N GLY A 47 -2.91 3.31 4.23
CA GLY A 47 -1.95 4.27 4.78
C GLY A 47 -2.59 5.32 5.67
N SER A 48 -2.04 5.48 6.86
CA SER A 48 -2.33 6.54 7.82
C SER A 48 -1.54 7.82 7.52
N MET A 49 -1.87 8.91 8.23
CA MET A 49 -1.22 10.20 8.02
C MET A 49 0.28 10.19 8.38
N ASP A 50 0.68 9.43 9.36
CA ASP A 50 2.07 9.27 9.80
C ASP A 50 2.81 8.13 9.07
N ALA A 51 2.12 7.40 8.21
CA ALA A 51 2.66 6.33 7.38
C ALA A 51 3.38 5.21 8.17
N HIS A 52 2.89 4.88 9.38
CA HIS A 52 3.52 3.85 10.20
C HIS A 52 3.49 2.44 9.55
N GLU A 53 2.58 2.21 8.61
CA GLU A 53 2.44 0.96 7.86
C GLU A 53 3.62 0.67 6.91
N VAL A 54 4.49 1.65 6.69
CA VAL A 54 5.65 1.50 5.79
C VAL A 54 6.62 0.41 6.27
N GLY A 55 6.69 0.19 7.59
CA GLY A 55 7.47 -0.91 8.17
C GLY A 55 7.02 -2.27 7.63
N ALA A 56 5.72 -2.55 7.71
CA ALA A 56 5.12 -3.79 7.20
C ALA A 56 5.28 -3.90 5.67
N LEU A 57 4.99 -2.82 4.93
CA LEU A 57 5.20 -2.79 3.47
C LEU A 57 6.63 -3.18 3.08
N ARG A 58 7.62 -2.68 3.79
CA ARG A 58 9.03 -3.01 3.53
C ARG A 58 9.32 -4.50 3.72
N GLU A 59 8.75 -5.12 4.75
CA GLU A 59 8.90 -6.55 5.02
C GLU A 59 8.21 -7.38 3.93
N GLU A 60 6.98 -7.03 3.56
CA GLU A 60 6.21 -7.70 2.51
C GLU A 60 6.92 -7.60 1.15
N VAL A 61 7.37 -6.41 0.75
CA VAL A 61 8.15 -6.21 -0.48
C VAL A 61 9.44 -7.03 -0.45
N THR A 62 10.14 -7.09 0.68
CA THR A 62 11.36 -7.87 0.82
C THR A 62 11.08 -9.38 0.70
N ALA A 63 9.99 -9.85 1.29
CA ALA A 63 9.57 -11.25 1.17
C ALA A 63 9.21 -11.61 -0.28
N VAL A 64 8.47 -10.74 -0.97
CA VAL A 64 8.17 -10.92 -2.40
C VAL A 64 9.45 -11.00 -3.22
N LEU A 65 10.36 -10.04 -3.04
CA LEU A 65 11.63 -9.98 -3.78
C LEU A 65 12.52 -11.22 -3.56
N ALA A 66 12.40 -11.88 -2.41
CA ALA A 66 13.15 -13.09 -2.11
C ALA A 66 12.66 -14.32 -2.89
N VAL A 67 11.39 -14.34 -3.36
CA VAL A 67 10.77 -15.51 -3.97
C VAL A 67 10.16 -15.27 -5.35
N ALA A 68 10.00 -14.01 -5.76
CA ALA A 68 9.39 -13.65 -7.04
C ALA A 68 10.30 -14.03 -8.22
N ARG A 69 9.68 -14.48 -9.27
CA ARG A 69 10.29 -14.77 -10.57
C ARG A 69 9.96 -13.65 -11.55
N PRO A 70 10.70 -13.49 -12.67
CA PRO A 70 10.42 -12.44 -13.67
C PRO A 70 9.03 -12.53 -14.31
N THR A 71 8.40 -13.70 -14.27
CA THR A 71 7.04 -13.92 -14.79
C THR A 71 5.93 -13.61 -13.80
N ASP A 72 6.26 -13.40 -12.53
CA ASP A 72 5.29 -13.10 -11.48
C ASP A 72 4.90 -11.61 -11.51
N GLU A 73 3.78 -11.26 -10.90
CA GLU A 73 3.26 -9.90 -10.82
C GLU A 73 2.95 -9.53 -9.37
N VAL A 74 2.97 -8.21 -9.09
CA VAL A 74 2.56 -7.65 -7.81
C VAL A 74 1.36 -6.73 -8.01
N LEU A 75 0.33 -6.94 -7.21
CA LEU A 75 -0.82 -6.05 -7.08
C LEU A 75 -0.79 -5.41 -5.69
N VAL A 76 -0.67 -4.10 -5.64
CA VAL A 76 -0.85 -3.33 -4.39
C VAL A 76 -2.26 -2.77 -4.36
N ARG A 77 -3.06 -3.20 -3.39
CA ARG A 77 -4.33 -2.55 -3.07
C ARG A 77 -4.05 -1.38 -2.15
N LEU A 78 -4.18 -0.19 -2.71
CA LEU A 78 -3.80 1.05 -2.06
C LEU A 78 -5.02 1.85 -1.65
N GLU A 79 -5.12 2.18 -0.36
CA GLU A 79 -6.06 3.15 0.17
C GLU A 79 -5.31 4.12 1.07
N SER A 80 -5.17 5.39 0.65
CA SER A 80 -4.49 6.39 1.46
C SER A 80 -4.85 7.82 1.06
N PRO A 81 -5.17 8.70 2.03
CA PRO A 81 -5.34 10.13 1.80
C PRO A 81 -4.00 10.87 1.68
N GLY A 82 -2.87 10.18 1.88
CA GLY A 82 -1.55 10.78 2.02
C GLY A 82 -1.22 11.17 3.46
N GLY A 83 -0.09 11.86 3.64
CA GLY A 83 0.39 12.26 4.97
C GLY A 83 1.82 12.80 4.90
N VAL A 84 2.63 12.47 5.92
CA VAL A 84 3.99 13.00 6.06
C VAL A 84 4.87 12.60 4.88
N VAL A 85 5.55 13.59 4.31
CA VAL A 85 6.33 13.45 3.06
C VAL A 85 7.39 12.37 3.16
N HIS A 86 8.16 12.35 4.25
CA HIS A 86 9.25 11.38 4.43
C HIS A 86 8.73 9.94 4.58
N GLY A 87 7.58 9.74 5.22
CA GLY A 87 6.97 8.42 5.36
C GLY A 87 6.49 7.87 4.02
N TYR A 88 5.72 8.66 3.27
CA TYR A 88 5.24 8.26 1.96
C TYR A 88 6.34 8.20 0.90
N GLY A 89 7.37 9.03 1.01
CA GLY A 89 8.57 8.92 0.20
C GLY A 89 9.28 7.58 0.42
N LEU A 90 9.38 7.14 1.68
CA LEU A 90 9.92 5.82 2.01
C LEU A 90 9.02 4.69 1.48
N ALA A 91 7.69 4.82 1.58
CA ALA A 91 6.75 3.85 1.03
C ALA A 91 6.90 3.72 -0.50
N ALA A 92 6.94 4.84 -1.22
CA ALA A 92 7.17 4.86 -2.65
C ALA A 92 8.51 4.19 -3.02
N SER A 93 9.57 4.45 -2.27
CA SER A 93 10.88 3.81 -2.51
C SER A 93 10.86 2.29 -2.29
N GLN A 94 9.99 1.77 -1.41
CA GLN A 94 9.84 0.32 -1.29
C GLN A 94 9.20 -0.29 -2.55
N LEU A 95 8.18 0.36 -3.12
CA LEU A 95 7.56 -0.11 -4.36
C LEU A 95 8.53 -0.01 -5.55
N GLU A 96 9.37 1.02 -5.59
CA GLU A 96 10.41 1.17 -6.61
C GLU A 96 11.38 -0.03 -6.64
N ARG A 97 11.65 -0.68 -5.51
CA ARG A 97 12.47 -1.91 -5.46
C ARG A 97 11.90 -3.05 -6.31
N LEU A 98 10.57 -3.15 -6.43
CA LEU A 98 9.92 -4.15 -7.30
C LEU A 98 10.20 -3.83 -8.76
N ARG A 99 10.07 -2.56 -9.16
CA ARG A 99 10.35 -2.12 -10.53
C ARG A 99 11.82 -2.29 -10.92
N GLN A 100 12.75 -1.97 -10.01
CA GLN A 100 14.18 -2.19 -10.23
C GLN A 100 14.55 -3.67 -10.47
N ARG A 101 13.68 -4.59 -10.04
CA ARG A 101 13.79 -6.02 -10.32
C ARG A 101 12.93 -6.49 -11.49
N GLU A 102 12.39 -5.54 -12.26
CA GLU A 102 11.55 -5.80 -13.43
C GLU A 102 10.32 -6.68 -13.13
N ILE A 103 9.82 -6.60 -11.89
CA ILE A 103 8.58 -7.29 -11.50
C ILE A 103 7.42 -6.35 -11.82
N PRO A 104 6.49 -6.73 -12.72
CA PRO A 104 5.33 -5.92 -13.07
C PRO A 104 4.52 -5.54 -11.83
N LEU A 105 4.31 -4.25 -11.66
CA LEU A 105 3.62 -3.67 -10.53
C LEU A 105 2.32 -2.98 -10.97
N THR A 106 1.21 -3.46 -10.45
CA THR A 106 -0.10 -2.81 -10.59
C THR A 106 -0.55 -2.27 -9.24
N VAL A 107 -1.04 -1.04 -9.21
CA VAL A 107 -1.71 -0.45 -8.04
C VAL A 107 -3.21 -0.37 -8.31
N ALA A 108 -4.01 -0.94 -7.42
CA ALA A 108 -5.47 -0.84 -7.44
C ALA A 108 -5.97 0.12 -6.36
N VAL A 109 -6.81 1.06 -6.76
CA VAL A 109 -7.37 2.10 -5.89
C VAL A 109 -8.89 2.02 -5.92
N ASP A 110 -9.49 1.57 -4.81
CA ASP A 110 -10.94 1.46 -4.70
C ASP A 110 -11.59 2.78 -4.29
N LYS A 111 -10.97 3.55 -3.39
CA LYS A 111 -11.55 4.79 -2.82
C LYS A 111 -10.65 6.00 -2.98
N VAL A 112 -9.42 5.94 -2.49
CA VAL A 112 -8.53 7.11 -2.46
C VAL A 112 -7.06 6.72 -2.55
N ALA A 113 -6.33 7.43 -3.40
CA ALA A 113 -4.87 7.53 -3.39
C ALA A 113 -4.50 8.98 -3.66
N ALA A 114 -4.39 9.77 -2.59
CA ALA A 114 -4.16 11.20 -2.68
C ALA A 114 -2.82 11.59 -2.05
N SER A 115 -2.21 12.69 -2.53
CA SER A 115 -0.95 13.22 -2.01
C SER A 115 0.14 12.14 -1.94
N GLY A 116 0.64 11.80 -0.76
CA GLY A 116 1.61 10.71 -0.56
C GLY A 116 1.12 9.35 -1.10
N GLY A 117 -0.18 9.05 -0.98
CA GLY A 117 -0.77 7.85 -1.57
C GLY A 117 -0.69 7.86 -3.10
N TYR A 118 -0.94 9.00 -3.72
CA TYR A 118 -0.77 9.13 -5.16
C TYR A 118 0.69 9.04 -5.60
N MET A 119 1.62 9.58 -4.80
CA MET A 119 3.06 9.40 -5.04
C MET A 119 3.45 7.92 -5.07
N MET A 120 2.90 7.09 -4.18
CA MET A 120 3.09 5.64 -4.21
C MET A 120 2.49 5.02 -5.48
N ALA A 121 1.26 5.42 -5.83
CA ALA A 121 0.58 4.89 -7.01
C ALA A 121 1.34 5.17 -8.31
N CYS A 122 1.98 6.33 -8.44
CA CYS A 122 2.77 6.71 -9.60
C CYS A 122 4.02 5.84 -9.85
N ILE A 123 4.45 5.05 -8.87
CA ILE A 123 5.56 4.09 -9.06
C ILE A 123 5.12 2.91 -9.92
N ALA A 124 3.85 2.58 -9.95
CA ALA A 124 3.34 1.40 -10.65
C ALA A 124 3.44 1.52 -12.19
N ASP A 125 3.57 0.39 -12.85
CA ASP A 125 3.47 0.29 -14.31
C ASP A 125 2.02 0.50 -14.76
N ARG A 126 1.06 0.18 -13.90
CA ARG A 126 -0.38 0.32 -14.16
C ARG A 126 -1.13 0.74 -12.89
N ILE A 127 -2.02 1.70 -13.04
CA ILE A 127 -2.98 2.09 -12.00
C ILE A 127 -4.38 1.68 -12.44
N LEU A 128 -5.06 0.90 -11.62
CA LEU A 128 -6.46 0.55 -11.75
C LEU A 128 -7.25 1.35 -10.72
N ALA A 129 -8.15 2.19 -11.17
CA ALA A 129 -8.96 3.02 -10.28
C ALA A 129 -10.44 2.70 -10.45
N ALA A 130 -11.16 2.60 -9.34
CA ALA A 130 -12.61 2.54 -9.37
C ALA A 130 -13.19 3.84 -9.97
N PRO A 131 -14.37 3.83 -10.60
CA PRO A 131 -14.92 5.01 -11.30
C PRO A 131 -15.03 6.28 -10.45
N PHE A 132 -15.21 6.14 -9.13
CA PHE A 132 -15.32 7.26 -8.18
C PHE A 132 -14.13 7.36 -7.22
N ALA A 133 -13.03 6.67 -7.51
CA ALA A 133 -11.83 6.79 -6.70
C ALA A 133 -11.22 8.19 -6.83
N ILE A 134 -10.76 8.72 -5.71
CA ILE A 134 -10.08 10.02 -5.65
C ILE A 134 -8.58 9.79 -5.81
N LEU A 135 -8.02 10.32 -6.90
CA LEU A 135 -6.57 10.27 -7.16
C LEU A 135 -6.03 11.68 -7.35
N GLY A 136 -4.77 11.90 -6.96
CA GLY A 136 -4.09 13.17 -7.17
C GLY A 136 -3.81 13.92 -5.86
N SER A 137 -4.31 15.17 -5.73
CA SER A 137 -3.95 16.07 -4.62
C SER A 137 -2.43 16.25 -4.49
N ILE A 138 -1.81 16.65 -5.62
CA ILE A 138 -0.36 16.82 -5.72
C ILE A 138 0.02 18.15 -5.08
N GLY A 139 0.83 18.10 -4.02
CA GLY A 139 1.32 19.28 -3.33
C GLY A 139 1.84 18.98 -1.94
N VAL A 140 2.54 19.96 -1.38
CA VAL A 140 3.05 19.92 0.00
C VAL A 140 2.54 21.14 0.75
N VAL A 141 1.99 20.92 1.94
CA VAL A 141 1.56 21.98 2.84
C VAL A 141 2.46 21.96 4.08
N ALA A 142 3.07 23.11 4.39
CA ALA A 142 3.81 23.31 5.62
C ALA A 142 3.14 24.43 6.42
N GLN A 143 2.83 24.17 7.68
CA GLN A 143 2.31 25.17 8.61
C GLN A 143 3.33 25.42 9.73
N LEU A 144 3.81 26.64 9.78
CA LEU A 144 4.74 27.08 10.82
C LEU A 144 4.08 28.19 11.66
N PRO A 145 3.58 27.86 12.86
CA PRO A 145 3.02 28.89 13.73
C PRO A 145 4.13 29.84 14.19
N ASN A 146 3.86 31.15 14.09
CA ASN A 146 4.79 32.18 14.53
C ASN A 146 4.30 32.79 15.85
N PHE A 147 4.95 32.43 16.92
CA PHE A 147 4.64 32.92 18.27
C PHE A 147 5.47 34.16 18.71
N HIS A 148 6.31 34.71 17.83
CA HIS A 148 7.23 35.80 18.19
C HIS A 148 6.55 36.98 18.89
N LYS A 149 5.42 37.44 18.32
CA LYS A 149 4.68 38.57 18.93
C LYS A 149 4.07 38.24 20.29
N LEU A 150 3.62 36.99 20.46
CA LEU A 150 3.05 36.49 21.70
C LEU A 150 4.11 36.39 22.78
N LEU A 151 5.27 35.84 22.48
CA LEU A 151 6.40 35.69 23.37
C LEU A 151 6.90 37.09 23.82
N LYS A 152 7.09 38.01 22.88
CA LYS A 152 7.51 39.38 23.14
C LYS A 152 6.52 40.12 24.03
N LYS A 153 5.22 39.97 23.81
CA LYS A 153 4.17 40.59 24.66
C LYS A 153 4.20 40.08 26.11
N ASN A 154 4.62 38.84 26.30
CA ASN A 154 4.70 38.18 27.60
C ASN A 154 6.11 38.27 28.22
N HIS A 155 7.01 39.08 27.66
CA HIS A 155 8.40 39.28 28.15
C HIS A 155 9.18 37.93 28.19
N ILE A 156 8.92 37.03 27.25
CA ILE A 156 9.63 35.76 27.13
C ILE A 156 10.64 35.87 25.98
N ASP A 157 11.92 35.73 26.29
CA ASP A 157 13.00 35.73 25.33
C ASP A 157 13.36 34.25 24.98
N VAL A 158 13.70 34.00 23.73
CA VAL A 158 14.18 32.69 23.25
C VAL A 158 15.67 32.82 22.99
N GLU A 159 16.47 32.20 23.84
CA GLU A 159 17.91 32.08 23.63
C GLU A 159 18.25 30.81 22.87
N GLN A 160 19.05 30.94 21.82
CA GLN A 160 19.49 29.82 21.03
C GLN A 160 21.01 29.64 21.14
N PHE A 161 21.41 28.54 21.72
CA PHE A 161 22.83 28.15 21.78
C PHE A 161 23.12 27.16 20.72
N THR A 162 24.07 27.47 19.82
CA THR A 162 24.47 26.57 18.75
C THR A 162 25.94 26.22 18.90
N ALA A 163 26.29 24.98 18.59
CA ALA A 163 27.67 24.53 18.52
C ALA A 163 27.88 23.80 17.17
N GLY A 164 28.97 24.12 16.51
CA GLY A 164 29.30 23.59 15.20
C GLY A 164 29.07 24.62 14.06
N GLU A 165 29.97 24.58 13.08
CA GLU A 165 30.08 25.57 12.00
C GLU A 165 28.80 25.62 11.11
N PHE A 166 28.08 24.51 10.95
CA PHE A 166 26.92 24.38 10.08
C PHE A 166 25.57 24.26 10.82
N LYS A 167 25.54 24.44 12.15
CA LYS A 167 24.32 24.44 12.96
C LYS A 167 23.79 25.88 13.09
N ARG A 168 22.93 26.29 12.15
CA ARG A 168 22.20 27.56 12.18
C ARG A 168 20.70 27.32 12.26
#